data_a2a21ef674302f53094587499e08c2fd
#
_entry.id   a2a21ef674302f53094587499e08c2fd
#
_cell.length_a   1.000
_cell.length_b   1.000
_cell.length_c   1.000
_cell.angle_alpha   90.00
_cell.angle_beta   90.00
_cell.angle_gamma   90.00
#
_symmetry.space_group_name_H-M   'P 1'
#
loop_
_entity.id
_entity.type
_entity.pdbx_description
1 polymer ?
#
loop_
_entity_poly.entity_id
_entity_poly.type
_entity_poly.pdbx_seq_one_letter_code
_entity_poly.pdbx_strand_id
1 'polypeptide(L)'
;MPVGLSLLLVLFFLLMNAFFVVAEFSLVRVRKSQVDMLVEEGRPGSKYAQLVANNVNAYLSACQLGITLASLALGWLGEPAVSALFHPLFTLLGVPDSVNFAVSVAIGFCLVTALHIVVGELIPKSLAIFSTEKYALFTAAPLVWFYRLTFPIMWLFNSITNGVVRLMGHDPADEHDVYPEEEIRLLIDESAQNGLID
;
A
#
# COMPACT_ATOMS: atom_id res chain seq x y z
N MET A 1 -10.63 21.94 -15.02
CA MET A 1 -11.02 21.95 -13.59
C MET A 1 -10.45 23.18 -12.91
N PRO A 2 -11.07 23.74 -11.85
CA PRO A 2 -10.43 24.79 -11.05
C PRO A 2 -9.15 24.22 -10.40
N VAL A 3 -8.05 24.97 -10.44
CA VAL A 3 -6.74 24.53 -9.90
C VAL A 3 -6.86 24.09 -8.43
N GLY A 4 -7.64 24.81 -7.62
CA GLY A 4 -7.86 24.46 -6.23
C GLY A 4 -8.51 23.08 -6.02
N LEU A 5 -9.48 22.69 -6.86
CA LEU A 5 -10.08 21.35 -6.81
C LEU A 5 -9.09 20.27 -7.21
N SER A 6 -8.28 20.52 -8.25
CA SER A 6 -7.26 19.57 -8.69
C SER A 6 -6.20 19.34 -7.60
N LEU A 7 -5.77 20.38 -6.90
CA LEU A 7 -4.84 20.27 -5.78
C LEU A 7 -5.44 19.51 -4.57
N LEU A 8 -6.72 19.73 -4.27
CA LEU A 8 -7.42 18.98 -3.21
C LEU A 8 -7.51 17.49 -3.56
N LEU A 9 -7.79 17.15 -4.83
CA LEU A 9 -7.80 15.76 -5.29
C LEU A 9 -6.40 15.13 -5.23
N VAL A 10 -5.35 15.86 -5.61
CA VAL A 10 -3.97 15.41 -5.47
C VAL A 10 -3.64 15.09 -4.01
N LEU A 11 -3.97 15.99 -3.10
CA LEU A 11 -3.77 15.75 -1.66
C LEU A 11 -4.58 14.55 -1.16
N PHE A 12 -5.83 14.41 -1.58
CA PHE A 12 -6.67 13.27 -1.23
C PHE A 12 -6.07 11.94 -1.68
N PHE A 13 -5.65 11.83 -2.96
CA PHE A 13 -5.05 10.59 -3.47
C PHE A 13 -3.66 10.33 -2.88
N LEU A 14 -2.89 11.37 -2.55
CA LEU A 14 -1.63 11.23 -1.85
C LEU A 14 -1.82 10.62 -0.45
N LEU A 15 -2.81 11.12 0.31
CA LEU A 15 -3.15 10.59 1.63
C LEU A 15 -3.76 9.18 1.53
N MET A 16 -4.56 8.91 0.51
CA MET A 16 -5.09 7.57 0.25
C MET A 16 -3.99 6.57 -0.07
N ASN A 17 -3.00 6.95 -0.89
CA ASN A 17 -1.81 6.14 -1.14
C ASN A 17 -1.04 5.87 0.15
N ALA A 18 -0.76 6.91 0.93
CA ALA A 18 -0.09 6.80 2.22
C ALA A 18 -0.84 5.86 3.18
N PHE A 19 -2.17 5.93 3.22
CA PHE A 19 -3.00 5.03 4.02
C PHE A 19 -2.80 3.55 3.62
N PHE A 20 -2.86 3.22 2.33
CA PHE A 20 -2.69 1.84 1.87
C PHE A 20 -1.26 1.33 2.08
N VAL A 21 -0.25 2.19 1.93
CA VAL A 21 1.15 1.83 2.23
C VAL A 21 1.33 1.54 3.74
N VAL A 22 0.76 2.37 4.62
CA VAL A 22 0.76 2.08 6.07
C VAL A 22 0.06 0.76 6.36
N ALA A 23 -1.10 0.52 5.75
CA ALA A 23 -1.87 -0.70 5.94
C ALA A 23 -1.06 -1.94 5.51
N GLU A 24 -0.48 -1.91 4.32
CA GLU A 24 0.33 -3.00 3.77
C GLU A 24 1.52 -3.33 4.68
N PHE A 25 2.35 -2.33 5.01
CA PHE A 25 3.55 -2.57 5.80
C PHE A 25 3.26 -2.94 7.25
N SER A 26 2.20 -2.42 7.84
CA SER A 26 1.78 -2.84 9.18
C SER A 26 1.24 -4.27 9.18
N LEU A 27 0.49 -4.66 8.15
CA LEU A 27 -0.05 -6.01 8.01
C LEU A 27 1.04 -7.07 7.84
N VAL A 28 2.03 -6.82 6.98
CA VAL A 28 3.16 -7.74 6.76
C VAL A 28 4.00 -7.90 8.02
N ARG A 29 4.12 -6.84 8.83
CA ARG A 29 5.03 -6.83 9.99
C ARG A 29 4.37 -7.29 11.29
N VAL A 30 3.07 -7.13 11.45
CA VAL A 30 2.37 -7.53 12.68
C VAL A 30 2.34 -9.05 12.81
N ARG A 31 2.68 -9.57 13.99
CA ARG A 31 2.59 -11.01 14.27
C ARG A 31 1.17 -11.38 14.68
N LYS A 32 0.68 -12.50 14.17
CA LYS A 32 -0.65 -13.02 14.51
C LYS A 32 -0.84 -13.16 16.02
N SER A 33 0.17 -13.68 16.74
CA SER A 33 0.14 -13.82 18.21
C SER A 33 -0.02 -12.47 18.94
N GLN A 34 0.57 -11.38 18.40
CA GLN A 34 0.37 -10.04 18.95
C GLN A 34 -1.07 -9.56 18.76
N VAL A 35 -1.64 -9.82 17.59
CA VAL A 35 -3.04 -9.43 17.30
C VAL A 35 -4.01 -10.21 18.19
N ASP A 36 -3.77 -11.50 18.42
CA ASP A 36 -4.61 -12.34 19.29
C ASP A 36 -4.58 -11.82 20.74
N MET A 37 -3.43 -11.44 21.28
CA MET A 37 -3.33 -10.80 22.60
C MET A 37 -4.13 -9.49 22.65
N LEU A 38 -4.08 -8.65 21.61
CA LEU A 38 -4.84 -7.41 21.57
C LEU A 38 -6.37 -7.64 21.51
N VAL A 39 -6.81 -8.78 20.96
CA VAL A 39 -8.22 -9.18 20.98
C VAL A 39 -8.63 -9.59 22.42
N GLU A 40 -7.79 -10.34 23.11
CA GLU A 40 -8.02 -10.72 24.53
C GLU A 40 -8.06 -9.49 25.44
N GLU A 41 -7.20 -8.49 25.19
CA GLU A 41 -7.22 -7.20 25.89
C GLU A 41 -8.44 -6.33 25.55
N GLY A 42 -9.25 -6.70 24.56
CA GLY A 42 -10.40 -5.92 24.12
C GLY A 42 -10.05 -4.58 23.44
N ARG A 43 -8.87 -4.47 22.83
CA ARG A 43 -8.42 -3.24 22.16
C ARG A 43 -9.33 -2.86 20.99
N PRO A 44 -9.68 -1.57 20.83
CA PRO A 44 -10.46 -1.10 19.69
C PRO A 44 -9.78 -1.46 18.37
N GLY A 45 -10.53 -2.02 17.42
CA GLY A 45 -10.01 -2.40 16.10
C GLY A 45 -9.35 -3.79 16.04
N SER A 46 -9.04 -4.44 17.18
CA SER A 46 -8.34 -5.73 17.23
C SER A 46 -9.07 -6.86 16.49
N LYS A 47 -10.40 -6.91 16.55
CA LYS A 47 -11.20 -7.90 15.80
C LYS A 47 -11.06 -7.75 14.29
N TYR A 48 -10.97 -6.52 13.79
CA TYR A 48 -10.72 -6.27 12.37
C TYR A 48 -9.27 -6.62 12.01
N ALA A 49 -8.30 -6.28 12.88
CA ALA A 49 -6.91 -6.65 12.69
C ALA A 49 -6.73 -8.18 12.68
N GLN A 50 -7.45 -8.92 13.52
CA GLN A 50 -7.44 -10.39 13.53
C GLN A 50 -8.03 -10.97 12.22
N LEU A 51 -9.14 -10.38 11.73
CA LEU A 51 -9.72 -10.78 10.44
C LEU A 51 -8.72 -10.58 9.30
N VAL A 52 -8.01 -9.46 9.31
CA VAL A 52 -6.98 -9.12 8.32
C VAL A 52 -5.77 -10.05 8.45
N ALA A 53 -5.25 -10.28 9.66
CA ALA A 53 -4.13 -11.16 9.95
C ALA A 53 -4.40 -12.66 9.65
N ASN A 54 -5.67 -13.07 9.65
CA ASN A 54 -6.06 -14.43 9.26
C ASN A 54 -6.15 -14.63 7.73
N ASN A 55 -6.17 -13.55 6.94
CA ASN A 55 -6.32 -13.60 5.48
C ASN A 55 -5.34 -12.63 4.80
N VAL A 56 -4.08 -12.68 5.21
CA VAL A 56 -3.03 -11.71 4.82
C VAL A 56 -2.99 -11.48 3.31
N ASN A 57 -2.91 -12.54 2.51
CA ASN A 57 -2.77 -12.44 1.05
C ASN A 57 -3.93 -11.69 0.39
N ALA A 58 -5.17 -11.93 0.84
CA ALA A 58 -6.35 -11.24 0.31
C ALA A 58 -6.31 -9.72 0.60
N TYR A 59 -5.89 -9.35 1.81
CA TYR A 59 -5.80 -7.95 2.20
C TYR A 59 -4.57 -7.23 1.64
N LEU A 60 -3.45 -7.94 1.44
CA LEU A 60 -2.30 -7.41 0.70
C LEU A 60 -2.69 -7.05 -0.74
N SER A 61 -3.39 -7.95 -1.43
CA SER A 61 -3.90 -7.66 -2.77
C SER A 61 -4.84 -6.44 -2.80
N ALA A 62 -5.67 -6.27 -1.76
CA ALA A 62 -6.50 -5.06 -1.63
C ALA A 62 -5.65 -3.80 -1.41
N CYS A 63 -4.61 -3.84 -0.57
CA CYS A 63 -3.68 -2.73 -0.40
C CYS A 63 -3.01 -2.36 -1.73
N GLN A 64 -2.50 -3.35 -2.47
CA GLN A 64 -1.87 -3.17 -3.78
C GLN A 64 -2.83 -2.53 -4.79
N LEU A 65 -4.11 -2.97 -4.82
CA LEU A 65 -5.14 -2.34 -5.66
C LEU A 65 -5.34 -0.88 -5.25
N GLY A 66 -5.44 -0.59 -3.96
CA GLY A 66 -5.61 0.77 -3.43
C GLY A 66 -4.43 1.68 -3.77
N ILE A 67 -3.19 1.20 -3.59
CA ILE A 67 -1.96 1.90 -3.96
C ILE A 67 -1.95 2.20 -5.46
N THR A 68 -2.25 1.20 -6.29
CA THR A 68 -2.25 1.34 -7.74
C THR A 68 -3.27 2.38 -8.20
N LEU A 69 -4.52 2.33 -7.70
CA LEU A 69 -5.56 3.30 -8.04
C LEU A 69 -5.17 4.71 -7.61
N ALA A 70 -4.63 4.87 -6.39
CA ALA A 70 -4.19 6.17 -5.89
C ALA A 70 -3.03 6.73 -6.70
N SER A 71 -2.03 5.90 -7.03
CA SER A 71 -0.85 6.28 -7.82
C SER A 71 -1.22 6.68 -9.25
N LEU A 72 -2.11 5.93 -9.91
CA LEU A 72 -2.61 6.28 -11.24
C LEU A 72 -3.38 7.62 -11.23
N ALA A 73 -4.23 7.83 -10.22
CA ALA A 73 -4.95 9.08 -10.07
C ALA A 73 -4.01 10.25 -9.79
N LEU A 74 -2.97 10.05 -8.97
CA LEU A 74 -1.92 11.05 -8.71
C LEU A 74 -1.16 11.40 -9.99
N GLY A 75 -0.77 10.42 -10.80
CA GLY A 75 -0.09 10.65 -12.07
C GLY A 75 -0.96 11.43 -13.06
N TRP A 76 -2.25 11.07 -13.14
CA TRP A 76 -3.17 11.72 -14.08
C TRP A 76 -3.56 13.14 -13.66
N LEU A 77 -3.79 13.39 -12.38
CA LEU A 77 -4.26 14.69 -11.88
C LEU A 77 -3.13 15.58 -11.39
N GLY A 78 -2.02 15.00 -10.93
CA GLY A 78 -0.96 15.69 -10.23
C GLY A 78 -0.13 16.59 -11.16
N GLU A 79 0.34 16.03 -12.26
CA GLU A 79 1.17 16.79 -13.22
C GLU A 79 0.44 18.02 -13.76
N PRO A 80 -0.79 17.93 -14.32
CA PRO A 80 -1.49 19.14 -14.81
C PRO A 80 -1.81 20.15 -13.71
N ALA A 81 -2.12 19.68 -12.48
CA ALA A 81 -2.44 20.56 -11.38
C ALA A 81 -1.24 21.41 -10.94
N VAL A 82 -0.06 20.78 -10.85
CA VAL A 82 1.18 21.47 -10.43
C VAL A 82 1.73 22.30 -11.56
N SER A 83 1.72 21.81 -12.81
CA SER A 83 2.11 22.59 -14.00
C SER A 83 1.32 23.89 -14.12
N ALA A 84 0.01 23.86 -13.83
CA ALA A 84 -0.83 25.07 -13.86
C ALA A 84 -0.43 26.12 -12.82
N LEU A 85 0.29 25.77 -11.76
CA LEU A 85 0.83 26.73 -10.78
C LEU A 85 2.08 27.45 -11.32
N PHE A 86 2.91 26.75 -12.08
CA PHE A 86 4.18 27.29 -12.58
C PHE A 86 4.02 28.07 -13.88
N HIS A 87 3.06 27.70 -14.71
CA HIS A 87 2.82 28.36 -16.00
C HIS A 87 2.68 29.89 -15.90
N PRO A 88 1.87 30.48 -14.98
CA PRO A 88 1.78 31.94 -14.86
C PRO A 88 3.09 32.59 -14.42
N LEU A 89 3.87 31.92 -13.58
CA LEU A 89 5.16 32.42 -13.09
C LEU A 89 6.18 32.55 -14.24
N PHE A 90 6.26 31.54 -15.10
CA PHE A 90 7.17 31.56 -16.24
C PHE A 90 6.73 32.53 -17.31
N THR A 91 5.42 32.71 -17.49
CA THR A 91 4.89 33.77 -18.38
C THR A 91 5.29 35.18 -17.90
N LEU A 92 5.23 35.40 -16.57
CA LEU A 92 5.65 36.66 -15.96
C LEU A 92 7.16 36.91 -16.14
N LEU A 93 7.96 35.86 -16.17
CA LEU A 93 9.42 35.93 -16.41
C LEU A 93 9.79 36.06 -17.89
N GLY A 94 8.81 36.15 -18.80
CA GLY A 94 9.03 36.32 -20.23
C GLY A 94 9.55 35.05 -20.95
N VAL A 95 9.34 33.90 -20.40
CA VAL A 95 9.72 32.63 -21.03
C VAL A 95 8.78 32.35 -22.21
N PRO A 96 9.30 32.03 -23.42
CA PRO A 96 8.47 31.68 -24.58
C PRO A 96 7.51 30.51 -24.26
N ASP A 97 6.27 30.57 -24.77
CA ASP A 97 5.21 29.60 -24.45
C ASP A 97 5.59 28.12 -24.70
N SER A 98 6.35 27.88 -25.77
CA SER A 98 6.81 26.53 -26.11
C SER A 98 7.76 25.93 -25.04
N VAL A 99 8.64 26.77 -24.49
CA VAL A 99 9.59 26.39 -23.44
C VAL A 99 8.89 26.37 -22.08
N ASN A 100 8.02 27.37 -21.82
CA ASN A 100 7.23 27.49 -20.61
C ASN A 100 6.41 26.18 -20.33
N PHE A 101 5.69 25.71 -21.37
CA PHE A 101 4.91 24.47 -21.25
C PHE A 101 5.79 23.27 -20.88
N ALA A 102 6.87 23.03 -21.62
CA ALA A 102 7.75 21.88 -21.39
C ALA A 102 8.41 21.90 -20.00
N VAL A 103 8.87 23.09 -19.57
CA VAL A 103 9.50 23.24 -18.25
C VAL A 103 8.48 23.09 -17.12
N SER A 104 7.29 23.68 -17.26
CA SER A 104 6.21 23.54 -16.25
C SER A 104 5.78 22.11 -16.07
N VAL A 105 5.63 21.35 -17.16
CA VAL A 105 5.32 19.90 -17.13
C VAL A 105 6.43 19.12 -16.44
N ALA A 106 7.69 19.36 -16.82
CA ALA A 106 8.83 18.65 -16.22
C ALA A 106 8.95 18.92 -14.71
N ILE A 107 8.82 20.19 -14.28
CA ILE A 107 8.84 20.54 -12.86
C ILE A 107 7.64 19.94 -12.13
N GLY A 108 6.44 20.03 -12.72
CA GLY A 108 5.22 19.45 -12.16
C GLY A 108 5.37 17.95 -11.93
N PHE A 109 5.86 17.23 -12.94
CA PHE A 109 6.13 15.79 -12.84
C PHE A 109 7.15 15.47 -11.74
N CYS A 110 8.29 16.17 -11.71
CA CYS A 110 9.32 15.94 -10.69
C CYS A 110 8.80 16.20 -9.27
N LEU A 111 8.04 17.28 -9.07
CA LEU A 111 7.49 17.62 -7.75
C LEU A 111 6.44 16.62 -7.29
N VAL A 112 5.49 16.25 -8.17
CA VAL A 112 4.46 15.24 -7.83
C VAL A 112 5.09 13.90 -7.53
N THR A 113 6.08 13.49 -8.32
CA THR A 113 6.82 12.23 -8.10
C THR A 113 7.58 12.27 -6.77
N ALA A 114 8.28 13.37 -6.46
CA ALA A 114 8.99 13.51 -5.20
C ALA A 114 8.03 13.48 -3.99
N LEU A 115 6.90 14.21 -4.07
CA LEU A 115 5.87 14.18 -3.03
C LEU A 115 5.26 12.79 -2.88
N HIS A 116 4.96 12.10 -3.99
CA HIS A 116 4.43 10.74 -3.97
C HIS A 116 5.40 9.79 -3.28
N ILE A 117 6.68 9.79 -3.67
CA ILE A 117 7.70 8.92 -3.06
C ILE A 117 7.86 9.24 -1.57
N VAL A 118 8.04 10.50 -1.19
CA VAL A 118 8.36 10.86 0.19
C VAL A 118 7.14 10.76 1.09
N VAL A 119 6.04 11.45 0.74
CA VAL A 119 4.84 11.55 1.58
C VAL A 119 3.90 10.38 1.37
N GLY A 120 3.80 9.85 0.16
CA GLY A 120 2.92 8.75 -0.20
C GLY A 120 3.50 7.36 0.14
N GLU A 121 4.84 7.22 0.24
CA GLU A 121 5.47 5.92 0.38
C GLU A 121 6.49 5.85 1.52
N LEU A 122 7.59 6.63 1.51
CA LEU A 122 8.69 6.48 2.47
C LEU A 122 8.28 6.81 3.91
N ILE A 123 7.59 7.92 4.13
CA ILE A 123 7.09 8.30 5.46
C ILE A 123 6.08 7.28 5.99
N PRO A 124 5.01 6.90 5.24
CA PRO A 124 4.05 5.89 5.65
C PRO A 124 4.68 4.55 5.99
N LYS A 125 5.59 4.07 5.17
CA LYS A 125 6.36 2.85 5.40
C LYS A 125 7.15 2.92 6.71
N SER A 126 7.85 4.02 6.96
CA SER A 126 8.61 4.22 8.19
C SER A 126 7.70 4.23 9.42
N LEU A 127 6.56 4.92 9.36
CA LEU A 127 5.57 4.96 10.44
C LEU A 127 5.02 3.57 10.77
N ALA A 128 4.68 2.78 9.74
CA ALA A 128 4.20 1.40 9.90
C ALA A 128 5.25 0.50 10.57
N ILE A 129 6.53 0.70 10.26
CA ILE A 129 7.65 -0.04 10.85
C ILE A 129 7.88 0.34 12.32
N PHE A 130 7.84 1.64 12.65
CA PHE A 130 8.09 2.11 14.02
C PHE A 130 6.94 1.84 14.99
N SER A 131 5.71 1.80 14.51
CA SER A 131 4.51 1.65 15.34
C SER A 131 3.53 0.65 14.73
N THR A 132 4.01 -0.53 14.40
CA THR A 132 3.29 -1.57 13.64
C THR A 132 1.92 -1.88 14.23
N GLU A 133 1.84 -2.15 15.54
CA GLU A 133 0.61 -2.50 16.24
C GLU A 133 -0.46 -1.41 16.14
N LYS A 134 -0.07 -0.16 16.43
CA LYS A 134 -0.96 1.00 16.37
C LYS A 134 -1.57 1.17 14.98
N TYR A 135 -0.73 1.07 13.96
CA TYR A 135 -1.19 1.25 12.58
C TYR A 135 -1.96 0.04 12.04
N ALA A 136 -1.62 -1.18 12.44
CA ALA A 136 -2.41 -2.37 12.12
C ALA A 136 -3.83 -2.26 12.67
N LEU A 137 -4.00 -1.82 13.93
CA LEU A 137 -5.33 -1.59 14.52
C LEU A 137 -6.10 -0.45 13.83
N PHE A 138 -5.41 0.66 13.51
CA PHE A 138 -6.01 1.83 12.89
C PHE A 138 -6.49 1.56 11.46
N THR A 139 -5.69 0.85 10.67
CA THR A 139 -5.98 0.62 9.24
C THR A 139 -6.90 -0.57 8.99
N ALA A 140 -7.01 -1.52 9.92
CA ALA A 140 -7.73 -2.77 9.71
C ALA A 140 -9.21 -2.57 9.34
N ALA A 141 -9.94 -1.74 10.07
CA ALA A 141 -11.36 -1.55 9.82
C ALA A 141 -11.65 -0.90 8.45
N PRO A 142 -11.02 0.24 8.07
CA PRO A 142 -11.19 0.82 6.73
C PRO A 142 -10.74 -0.15 5.61
N LEU A 143 -9.67 -0.91 5.82
CA LEU A 143 -9.17 -1.89 4.86
C LEU A 143 -10.18 -3.02 4.62
N VAL A 144 -10.83 -3.53 5.68
CA VAL A 144 -11.89 -4.55 5.56
C VAL A 144 -13.07 -4.02 4.74
N TRP A 145 -13.47 -2.76 4.95
CA TRP A 145 -14.53 -2.13 4.16
C TRP A 145 -14.12 -1.95 2.70
N PHE A 146 -12.92 -1.50 2.46
CA PHE A 146 -12.39 -1.36 1.10
C PHE A 146 -12.32 -2.71 0.38
N TYR A 147 -11.81 -3.76 1.03
CA TYR A 147 -11.77 -5.11 0.48
C TYR A 147 -13.17 -5.62 0.09
N ARG A 148 -14.18 -5.42 0.98
CA ARG A 148 -15.56 -5.83 0.68
C ARG A 148 -16.13 -5.10 -0.53
N LEU A 149 -15.85 -3.80 -0.64
CA LEU A 149 -16.30 -2.99 -1.78
C LEU A 149 -15.63 -3.42 -3.09
N THR A 150 -14.34 -3.73 -3.04
CA THR A 150 -13.54 -4.09 -4.22
C THR A 150 -13.51 -5.60 -4.48
N PHE A 151 -14.18 -6.41 -3.67
CA PHE A 151 -14.19 -7.88 -3.78
C PHE A 151 -14.50 -8.41 -5.18
N PRO A 152 -15.50 -7.89 -5.93
CA PRO A 152 -15.78 -8.40 -7.29
C PRO A 152 -14.59 -8.18 -8.24
N ILE A 153 -13.91 -7.04 -8.12
CA ILE A 153 -12.74 -6.70 -8.94
C ILE A 153 -11.56 -7.61 -8.55
N MET A 154 -11.34 -7.80 -7.25
CA MET A 154 -10.30 -8.66 -6.71
C MET A 154 -10.51 -10.12 -7.15
N TRP A 155 -11.74 -10.61 -7.06
CA TRP A 155 -12.08 -11.95 -7.55
C TRP A 155 -11.77 -12.13 -9.05
N LEU A 156 -12.10 -11.13 -9.86
CA LEU A 156 -11.79 -11.15 -11.29
C LEU A 156 -10.27 -11.22 -11.54
N PHE A 157 -9.49 -10.36 -10.86
CA PHE A 157 -8.04 -10.33 -11.03
C PHE A 157 -7.38 -11.63 -10.56
N ASN A 158 -7.77 -12.14 -9.40
CA ASN A 158 -7.27 -13.42 -8.89
C ASN A 158 -7.63 -14.59 -9.84
N SER A 159 -8.84 -14.58 -10.43
CA SER A 159 -9.24 -15.61 -11.41
C SER A 159 -8.38 -15.56 -12.67
N ILE A 160 -8.06 -14.37 -13.16
CA ILE A 160 -7.17 -14.20 -14.33
C ILE A 160 -5.74 -14.65 -13.96
N THR A 161 -5.22 -14.22 -12.82
CA THR A 161 -3.88 -14.59 -12.35
C THR A 161 -3.76 -16.11 -12.21
N ASN A 162 -4.70 -16.75 -11.52
CA ASN A 162 -4.72 -18.20 -11.34
C ASN A 162 -4.83 -18.94 -12.68
N GLY A 163 -5.60 -18.40 -13.64
CA GLY A 163 -5.67 -18.94 -14.99
C GLY A 163 -4.33 -18.91 -15.71
N VAL A 164 -3.61 -17.79 -15.63
CA VAL A 164 -2.27 -17.63 -16.25
C VAL A 164 -1.25 -18.54 -15.56
N VAL A 165 -1.24 -18.60 -14.22
CA VAL A 165 -0.33 -19.46 -13.44
C VAL A 165 -0.53 -20.94 -13.79
N ARG A 166 -1.78 -21.39 -13.93
CA ARG A 166 -2.07 -22.76 -14.39
C ARG A 166 -1.60 -23.03 -15.81
N LEU A 167 -1.74 -22.07 -16.72
CA LEU A 167 -1.20 -22.18 -18.09
C LEU A 167 0.32 -22.29 -18.12
N MET A 168 1.00 -21.73 -17.13
CA MET A 168 2.47 -21.86 -16.95
C MET A 168 2.88 -23.17 -16.28
N GLY A 169 1.94 -24.05 -15.93
CA GLY A 169 2.19 -25.37 -15.35
C GLY A 169 2.33 -25.39 -13.84
N HIS A 170 1.91 -24.32 -13.14
CA HIS A 170 1.94 -24.24 -11.67
C HIS A 170 0.49 -24.37 -11.12
N ASP A 171 0.34 -25.06 -10.00
CA ASP A 171 -0.96 -25.10 -9.32
C ASP A 171 -1.00 -23.98 -8.25
N PRO A 172 -1.95 -23.01 -8.38
CA PRO A 172 -2.11 -21.96 -7.37
C PRO A 172 -2.53 -22.48 -5.98
N ALA A 173 -2.92 -23.74 -5.86
CA ALA A 173 -3.27 -24.37 -4.58
C ALA A 173 -2.05 -24.86 -3.80
N ASP A 174 -0.87 -24.94 -4.42
CA ASP A 174 0.39 -25.40 -3.79
C ASP A 174 1.06 -24.31 -2.91
N GLU A 175 0.46 -23.12 -2.76
CA GLU A 175 0.93 -22.05 -1.85
C GLU A 175 0.68 -22.35 -0.36
N HIS A 176 0.35 -23.58 0.02
CA HIS A 176 0.46 -23.94 1.42
C HIS A 176 1.93 -24.14 1.74
N ASP A 177 2.45 -23.32 2.66
CA ASP A 177 3.77 -23.46 3.29
C ASP A 177 3.90 -24.85 3.94
N VAL A 178 4.09 -25.86 3.11
CA VAL A 178 4.52 -27.18 3.58
C VAL A 178 6.02 -27.04 3.77
N TYR A 179 6.42 -26.69 5.00
CA TYR A 179 7.85 -26.71 5.35
C TYR A 179 8.38 -28.13 5.16
N PRO A 180 9.41 -28.34 4.32
CA PRO A 180 10.06 -29.61 4.20
C PRO A 180 10.55 -30.08 5.58
N GLU A 181 10.58 -31.40 5.83
CA GLU A 181 11.01 -31.95 7.12
C GLU A 181 12.40 -31.43 7.54
N GLU A 182 13.29 -31.20 6.57
CA GLU A 182 14.62 -30.65 6.78
C GLU A 182 14.57 -29.21 7.32
N GLU A 183 13.66 -28.40 6.81
CA GLU A 183 13.51 -27.01 7.27
C GLU A 183 12.92 -26.92 8.68
N ILE A 184 11.97 -27.80 9.01
CA ILE A 184 11.44 -27.91 10.37
C ILE A 184 12.54 -28.34 11.35
N ARG A 185 13.39 -29.27 10.98
CA ARG A 185 14.55 -29.71 11.79
C ARG A 185 15.52 -28.55 12.02
N LEU A 186 15.87 -27.80 10.97
CA LEU A 186 16.76 -26.65 11.08
C LEU A 186 16.18 -25.57 12.00
N LEU A 187 14.90 -25.27 11.92
CA LEU A 187 14.23 -24.32 12.80
C LEU A 187 14.22 -24.77 14.26
N ILE A 188 14.05 -26.07 14.51
CA ILE A 188 14.14 -26.65 15.86
C ILE A 188 15.57 -26.56 16.39
N ASP A 189 16.57 -26.95 15.61
CA ASP A 189 17.97 -26.88 16.00
C ASP A 189 18.44 -25.44 16.28
N GLU A 190 18.04 -24.48 15.45
CA GLU A 190 18.31 -23.06 15.66
C GLU A 190 17.62 -22.52 16.94
N SER A 191 16.39 -22.93 17.17
CA SER A 191 15.63 -22.54 18.37
C SER A 191 16.26 -23.13 19.64
N ALA A 192 16.76 -24.36 19.60
CA ALA A 192 17.46 -25.00 20.69
C ALA A 192 18.83 -24.32 20.97
N GLN A 193 19.60 -23.99 19.92
CA GLN A 193 20.86 -23.26 20.06
C GLN A 193 20.70 -21.87 20.65
N ASN A 194 19.58 -21.21 20.36
CA ASN A 194 19.23 -19.89 20.91
C ASN A 194 18.57 -19.96 22.30
N GLY A 195 18.40 -21.17 22.88
CA GLY A 195 17.81 -21.36 24.21
C GLY A 195 16.32 -21.04 24.28
N LEU A 196 15.62 -21.13 23.16
CA LEU A 196 14.18 -20.85 23.07
C LEU A 196 13.33 -22.09 23.32
N ILE A 197 13.93 -23.29 23.17
CA ILE A 197 13.31 -24.60 23.45
C ILE A 197 14.38 -25.52 24.10
N ASP A 198 13.96 -26.41 25.01
CA ASP A 198 14.78 -27.42 25.67
C ASP A 198 14.85 -28.71 24.84
#